data_d06ea8a77a02ed6871d1d678c4f836f5
#
_entry.id   d06ea8a77a02ed6871d1d678c4f836f5
#
_cell.length_a   1.000
_cell.length_b   1.000
_cell.length_c   1.000
_cell.angle_alpha   90.00
_cell.angle_beta   90.00
_cell.angle_gamma   90.00
#
_symmetry.space_group_name_H-M   'P 1'
#
loop_
_entity.id
_entity.type
_entity.pdbx_description
1 polymer ?
#
loop_
_entity_poly.entity_id
_entity_poly.type
_entity_poly.pdbx_seq_one_letter_code
_entity_poly.pdbx_strand_id
1 'polypeptide(L)'
;EILRCLVGSEMCIRDRISDCALTREQELRFMENNIPNTFVPARNLLFFTFAAALAYRRGIETLVGGMCETDYSGYADCRDNTLKSLQVSLSLGLDAPMVIETPLMWLDKAQTWMLAEALGGRELVDLIRLDTHTCYLGDHEHVHEWGYGCGTCPACQLRAKGWERYCDR
;
A
#
# COMPACT_ATOMS: atom_id res chain seq x y z
N GLU A 1 18.56 -15.90 -3.55
CA GLU A 1 18.05 -16.27 -4.90
C GLU A 1 16.58 -15.87 -5.08
N ILE A 2 15.72 -16.12 -4.10
CA ILE A 2 14.30 -15.69 -4.13
C ILE A 2 14.15 -14.16 -4.20
N LEU A 3 14.99 -13.40 -3.50
CA LEU A 3 15.00 -11.93 -3.57
C LEU A 3 15.44 -11.40 -4.95
N ARG A 4 16.33 -12.09 -5.65
CA ARG A 4 16.71 -11.74 -7.04
C ARG A 4 15.58 -12.01 -8.04
N CYS A 5 14.80 -13.06 -7.82
CA CYS A 5 13.59 -13.32 -8.61
C CYS A 5 12.48 -12.28 -8.32
N LEU A 6 12.36 -11.77 -7.09
CA LEU A 6 11.39 -10.72 -6.74
C LEU A 6 11.72 -9.39 -7.43
N VAL A 7 12.97 -8.96 -7.41
CA VAL A 7 13.42 -7.72 -8.08
C VAL A 7 13.30 -7.83 -9.60
N GLY A 8 13.59 -9.01 -10.18
CA GLY A 8 13.37 -9.26 -11.60
C GLY A 8 11.89 -9.41 -11.98
N SER A 9 11.03 -9.89 -11.07
CA SER A 9 9.60 -10.05 -11.33
C SER A 9 8.83 -8.71 -11.22
N GLU A 10 9.27 -7.77 -10.41
CA GLU A 10 8.68 -6.43 -10.41
C GLU A 10 8.82 -5.73 -11.77
N MET A 11 9.99 -5.79 -12.40
CA MET A 11 10.16 -5.27 -13.75
C MET A 11 9.36 -6.08 -14.78
N CYS A 12 9.35 -7.41 -14.70
CA CYS A 12 8.60 -8.26 -15.62
C CYS A 12 7.08 -8.14 -15.46
N ILE A 13 6.58 -7.99 -14.24
CA ILE A 13 5.15 -7.76 -13.96
C ILE A 13 4.75 -6.36 -14.43
N ARG A 14 5.60 -5.38 -14.18
CA ARG A 14 5.37 -3.98 -14.56
C ARG A 14 5.33 -3.79 -16.08
N ASP A 15 6.25 -4.41 -16.80
CA ASP A 15 6.37 -4.27 -18.26
C ASP A 15 5.41 -5.16 -19.06
N ARG A 16 4.94 -6.26 -18.48
CA ARG A 16 4.10 -7.25 -19.16
C ARG A 16 2.63 -7.22 -18.78
N ILE A 17 2.26 -6.74 -17.59
CA ILE A 17 0.89 -6.82 -17.10
C ILE A 17 0.22 -5.45 -17.12
N SER A 18 0.94 -4.35 -17.14
CA SER A 18 0.30 -3.04 -17.12
C SER A 18 1.03 -1.98 -17.89
N ASP A 19 0.37 -1.47 -18.88
CA ASP A 19 0.55 -0.10 -19.37
C ASP A 19 -0.05 0.88 -18.32
N CYS A 20 0.35 0.74 -17.03
CA CYS A 20 -0.21 1.52 -15.96
C CYS A 20 0.49 2.86 -15.82
N ALA A 21 -0.28 3.90 -15.52
CA ALA A 21 0.19 5.27 -15.35
C ALA A 21 0.99 5.52 -14.06
N LEU A 22 1.27 4.49 -13.24
CA LEU A 22 1.93 4.64 -11.95
C LEU A 22 3.31 5.29 -12.04
N THR A 23 3.99 5.17 -13.19
CA THR A 23 5.36 5.65 -13.40
C THR A 23 5.48 6.63 -14.57
N ARG A 24 4.36 7.08 -15.11
CA ARG A 24 4.31 8.10 -16.14
C ARG A 24 3.61 9.33 -15.57
N GLU A 25 4.02 10.51 -15.97
CA GLU A 25 3.30 11.76 -15.70
C GLU A 25 1.99 11.77 -16.49
N GLN A 26 1.02 10.98 -16.06
CA GLN A 26 -0.32 10.94 -16.64
C GLN A 26 -1.34 11.34 -15.59
N GLU A 27 -2.33 12.07 -16.01
CA GLU A 27 -3.48 12.39 -15.17
C GLU A 27 -4.16 11.11 -14.67
N LEU A 28 -4.59 11.11 -13.42
CA LEU A 28 -5.40 10.04 -12.84
C LEU A 28 -6.70 9.95 -13.66
N ARG A 29 -6.93 8.80 -14.28
CA ARG A 29 -8.16 8.48 -15.01
C ARG A 29 -8.73 7.18 -14.49
N PHE A 30 -10.05 7.10 -14.46
CA PHE A 30 -10.74 5.85 -14.16
C PHE A 30 -11.10 5.14 -15.48
N MET A 31 -10.82 3.86 -15.55
CA MET A 31 -11.23 3.00 -16.67
C MET A 31 -12.75 2.74 -16.61
N GLU A 32 -13.33 2.15 -17.65
CA GLU A 32 -14.77 1.84 -17.72
C GLU A 32 -15.28 0.99 -16.53
N ASN A 33 -14.43 0.16 -15.95
CA ASN A 33 -14.71 -0.63 -14.75
C ASN A 33 -14.47 0.10 -13.41
N ASN A 34 -14.32 1.43 -13.45
CA ASN A 34 -14.07 2.29 -12.30
C ASN A 34 -12.75 1.98 -11.55
N ILE A 35 -11.79 1.35 -12.21
CA ILE A 35 -10.45 1.10 -11.67
C ILE A 35 -9.51 2.21 -12.15
N PRO A 36 -8.66 2.79 -11.28
CA PRO A 36 -7.72 3.81 -11.69
C PRO A 36 -6.66 3.25 -12.67
N ASN A 37 -6.21 4.08 -13.61
CA ASN A 37 -5.14 3.73 -14.56
C ASN A 37 -3.77 3.48 -13.90
N THR A 38 -3.63 3.77 -12.62
CA THR A 38 -2.47 3.45 -11.79
C THR A 38 -2.51 2.04 -11.19
N PHE A 39 -3.58 1.28 -11.43
CA PHE A 39 -3.73 -0.06 -10.92
C PHE A 39 -2.76 -1.04 -11.62
N VAL A 40 -1.97 -1.74 -10.84
CA VAL A 40 -1.16 -2.87 -11.29
C VAL A 40 -1.88 -4.16 -10.92
N PRO A 41 -2.43 -4.90 -11.90
CA PRO A 41 -3.27 -6.07 -11.62
C PRO A 41 -2.57 -7.11 -10.73
N ALA A 42 -3.27 -7.54 -9.68
CA ALA A 42 -2.83 -8.58 -8.75
C ALA A 42 -1.50 -8.33 -8.00
N ARG A 43 -0.97 -7.12 -8.01
CA ARG A 43 0.32 -6.80 -7.37
C ARG A 43 0.34 -7.22 -5.90
N ASN A 44 -0.67 -6.84 -5.11
CA ASN A 44 -0.72 -7.18 -3.69
C ASN A 44 -0.95 -8.67 -3.45
N LEU A 45 -1.71 -9.36 -4.31
CA LEU A 45 -1.89 -10.81 -4.22
C LEU A 45 -0.55 -11.54 -4.40
N LEU A 46 0.26 -11.12 -5.37
CA LEU A 46 1.60 -11.67 -5.59
C LEU A 46 2.51 -11.41 -4.40
N PHE A 47 2.55 -10.18 -3.86
CA PHE A 47 3.38 -9.85 -2.72
C PHE A 47 3.03 -10.68 -1.48
N PHE A 48 1.75 -10.81 -1.15
CA PHE A 48 1.32 -11.65 -0.03
C PHE A 48 1.60 -13.13 -0.26
N THR A 49 1.46 -13.63 -1.50
CA THR A 49 1.77 -15.03 -1.82
C THR A 49 3.25 -15.32 -1.60
N PHE A 50 4.16 -14.46 -2.08
CA PHE A 50 5.59 -14.61 -1.83
C PHE A 50 5.95 -14.44 -0.35
N ALA A 51 5.36 -13.47 0.33
CA ALA A 51 5.55 -13.24 1.75
C ALA A 51 5.11 -14.46 2.57
N ALA A 52 3.97 -15.07 2.23
CA ALA A 52 3.46 -16.27 2.89
C ALA A 52 4.40 -17.47 2.69
N ALA A 53 4.93 -17.67 1.49
CA ALA A 53 5.92 -18.74 1.25
C ALA A 53 7.20 -18.55 2.07
N LEU A 54 7.65 -17.31 2.23
CA LEU A 54 8.80 -16.99 3.08
C LEU A 54 8.46 -17.16 4.57
N ALA A 55 7.30 -16.69 5.01
CA ALA A 55 6.79 -16.80 6.37
C ALA A 55 6.69 -18.27 6.80
N TYR A 56 6.09 -19.12 5.95
CA TYR A 56 5.99 -20.55 6.15
C TYR A 56 7.35 -21.20 6.45
N ARG A 57 8.37 -20.87 5.64
CA ARG A 57 9.74 -21.39 5.83
C ARG A 57 10.41 -20.92 7.13
N ARG A 58 9.91 -19.84 7.71
CA ARG A 58 10.44 -19.23 8.95
C ARG A 58 9.56 -19.51 10.17
N GLY A 59 8.50 -20.30 10.03
CA GLY A 59 7.55 -20.57 11.11
C GLY A 59 6.76 -19.34 11.56
N ILE A 60 6.53 -18.38 10.64
CA ILE A 60 5.73 -17.18 10.87
C ILE A 60 4.33 -17.41 10.30
N GLU A 61 3.30 -17.22 11.11
CA GLU A 61 1.91 -17.45 10.75
C GLU A 61 1.15 -16.16 10.38
N THR A 62 1.69 -14.99 10.73
CA THR A 62 1.00 -13.71 10.55
C THR A 62 1.77 -12.79 9.61
N LEU A 63 1.05 -12.27 8.61
CA LEU A 63 1.50 -11.21 7.72
C LEU A 63 0.69 -9.94 8.03
N VAL A 64 1.35 -8.79 8.08
CA VAL A 64 0.69 -7.51 8.33
C VAL A 64 0.81 -6.62 7.10
N GLY A 65 -0.33 -6.09 6.63
CA GLY A 65 -0.38 -5.18 5.50
C GLY A 65 -1.01 -3.83 5.85
N GLY A 66 -0.50 -2.76 5.23
CA GLY A 66 -0.99 -1.39 5.41
C GLY A 66 -2.11 -0.98 4.44
N MET A 67 -2.86 -1.93 3.88
CA MET A 67 -3.97 -1.65 2.99
C MET A 67 -5.11 -0.97 3.75
N CYS A 68 -5.80 -0.06 3.06
CA CYS A 68 -7.06 0.49 3.54
C CYS A 68 -8.08 0.57 2.38
N GLU A 69 -9.35 0.33 2.72
CA GLU A 69 -10.46 0.37 1.78
C GLU A 69 -11.16 1.73 1.78
N THR A 70 -11.05 2.46 2.89
CA THR A 70 -11.69 3.77 3.10
C THR A 70 -11.05 4.93 2.34
N ASP A 71 -9.78 4.82 2.00
CA ASP A 71 -9.02 5.86 1.29
C ASP A 71 -9.25 5.87 -0.24
N TYR A 72 -10.24 5.16 -0.71
CA TYR A 72 -10.68 5.14 -2.10
C TYR A 72 -9.54 5.14 -3.14
N SER A 73 -8.61 4.22 -3.01
CA SER A 73 -7.63 3.96 -4.07
C SER A 73 -8.25 3.20 -5.25
N GLY A 74 -9.42 2.59 -5.05
CA GLY A 74 -10.15 1.81 -6.05
C GLY A 74 -9.50 0.47 -6.40
N TYR A 75 -8.40 0.12 -5.76
CA TYR A 75 -7.65 -1.09 -6.08
C TYR A 75 -8.34 -2.34 -5.52
N ALA A 76 -8.79 -3.21 -6.42
CA ALA A 76 -9.51 -4.43 -6.05
C ALA A 76 -8.70 -5.38 -5.17
N ASP A 77 -7.38 -5.40 -5.34
CA ASP A 77 -6.45 -6.24 -4.58
C ASP A 77 -6.07 -5.69 -3.19
N CYS A 78 -6.60 -4.51 -2.82
CA CYS A 78 -6.49 -3.93 -1.49
C CYS A 78 -7.73 -4.14 -0.61
N ARG A 79 -8.82 -4.67 -1.17
CA ARG A 79 -10.09 -4.82 -0.47
C ARG A 79 -10.04 -5.91 0.60
N ASP A 80 -10.73 -5.70 1.69
CA ASP A 80 -10.82 -6.65 2.82
C ASP A 80 -11.24 -8.06 2.37
N ASN A 81 -12.29 -8.16 1.56
CA ASN A 81 -12.77 -9.44 1.04
C ASN A 81 -11.72 -10.15 0.17
N THR A 82 -10.95 -9.42 -0.62
CA THR A 82 -9.87 -9.98 -1.45
C THR A 82 -8.77 -10.57 -0.58
N LEU A 83 -8.34 -9.84 0.44
CA LEU A 83 -7.28 -10.30 1.34
C LEU A 83 -7.72 -11.47 2.23
N LYS A 84 -8.97 -11.48 2.70
CA LYS A 84 -9.55 -12.62 3.41
C LYS A 84 -9.64 -13.88 2.54
N SER A 85 -10.04 -13.73 1.29
CA SER A 85 -10.06 -14.86 0.34
C SER A 85 -8.65 -15.38 0.06
N LEU A 86 -7.69 -14.49 -0.09
CA LEU A 86 -6.29 -14.87 -0.25
C LEU A 86 -5.74 -15.60 0.99
N GLN A 87 -6.04 -15.11 2.19
CA GLN A 87 -5.68 -15.78 3.44
C GLN A 87 -6.15 -17.23 3.49
N VAL A 88 -7.42 -17.47 3.13
CA VAL A 88 -7.96 -18.84 3.06
C VAL A 88 -7.21 -19.67 2.05
N SER A 89 -6.98 -19.14 0.85
CA SER A 89 -6.24 -19.84 -0.21
C SER A 89 -4.83 -20.19 0.20
N LEU A 90 -4.12 -19.28 0.87
CA LEU A 90 -2.76 -19.49 1.37
C LEU A 90 -2.73 -20.54 2.48
N SER A 91 -3.67 -20.47 3.44
CA SER A 91 -3.75 -21.46 4.52
C SER A 91 -3.98 -22.87 3.99
N LEU A 92 -4.88 -23.03 3.02
CA LEU A 92 -5.15 -24.31 2.38
C LEU A 92 -3.97 -24.80 1.53
N GLY A 93 -3.37 -23.90 0.73
CA GLY A 93 -2.29 -24.26 -0.17
C GLY A 93 -0.96 -24.57 0.51
N LEU A 94 -0.73 -24.04 1.72
CA LEU A 94 0.44 -24.30 2.54
C LEU A 94 0.21 -25.42 3.56
N ASP A 95 -1.03 -25.91 3.70
CA ASP A 95 -1.45 -26.83 4.78
C ASP A 95 -1.00 -26.33 6.17
N ALA A 96 -1.11 -25.03 6.41
CA ALA A 96 -0.68 -24.37 7.63
C ALA A 96 -1.50 -23.10 7.88
N PRO A 97 -1.72 -22.72 9.15
CA PRO A 97 -2.41 -21.48 9.45
C PRO A 97 -1.63 -20.27 8.91
N MET A 98 -2.31 -19.42 8.15
CA MET A 98 -1.78 -18.15 7.67
C MET A 98 -2.81 -17.05 7.93
N VAL A 99 -2.41 -16.00 8.64
CA VAL A 99 -3.24 -14.84 8.96
C VAL A 99 -2.73 -13.61 8.21
N ILE A 100 -3.63 -12.88 7.56
CA ILE A 100 -3.34 -11.57 6.98
C ILE A 100 -4.06 -10.51 7.80
N GLU A 101 -3.31 -9.73 8.56
CA GLU A 101 -3.84 -8.62 9.34
C GLU A 101 -3.68 -7.30 8.58
N THR A 102 -4.73 -6.49 8.61
CA THR A 102 -4.77 -5.19 7.95
C THR A 102 -5.31 -4.14 8.91
N PRO A 103 -4.50 -3.69 9.89
CA PRO A 103 -4.95 -2.82 10.97
C PRO A 103 -5.42 -1.43 10.50
N LEU A 104 -5.08 -1.03 9.29
CA LEU A 104 -5.50 0.24 8.70
C LEU A 104 -6.71 0.13 7.76
N MET A 105 -7.28 -1.06 7.58
CA MET A 105 -8.30 -1.36 6.56
C MET A 105 -9.46 -0.37 6.55
N TRP A 106 -9.93 0.04 7.74
CA TRP A 106 -11.10 0.88 7.92
C TRP A 106 -10.79 2.30 8.38
N LEU A 107 -9.51 2.70 8.35
CA LEU A 107 -9.05 4.03 8.72
C LEU A 107 -8.84 4.89 7.47
N ASP A 108 -9.31 6.14 7.50
CA ASP A 108 -8.88 7.14 6.52
C ASP A 108 -7.48 7.70 6.86
N LYS A 109 -6.92 8.53 5.97
CA LYS A 109 -5.56 9.06 6.18
C LYS A 109 -5.43 9.93 7.43
N ALA A 110 -6.46 10.69 7.80
CA ALA A 110 -6.43 11.47 9.03
C ALA A 110 -6.43 10.56 10.27
N GLN A 111 -7.28 9.53 10.26
CA GLN A 111 -7.34 8.53 11.33
C GLN A 111 -6.03 7.74 11.45
N THR A 112 -5.35 7.48 10.31
CA THR A 112 -4.03 6.83 10.32
C THR A 112 -2.99 7.71 11.03
N TRP A 113 -2.99 9.03 10.81
CA TRP A 113 -2.14 9.97 11.55
C TRP A 113 -2.49 10.00 13.04
N MET A 114 -3.78 10.01 13.39
CA MET A 114 -4.24 9.95 14.78
C MET A 114 -3.80 8.67 15.49
N LEU A 115 -3.88 7.53 14.78
CA LEU A 115 -3.42 6.25 15.31
C LEU A 115 -1.90 6.28 15.57
N ALA A 116 -1.12 6.83 14.65
CA ALA A 116 0.33 6.97 14.84
C ALA A 116 0.66 7.80 16.08
N GLU A 117 -0.02 8.92 16.29
CA GLU A 117 0.15 9.75 17.48
C GLU A 117 -0.28 9.02 18.77
N ALA A 118 -1.39 8.27 18.73
CA ALA A 118 -1.85 7.50 19.87
C ALA A 118 -0.88 6.37 20.28
N LEU A 119 -0.18 5.77 19.31
CA LEU A 119 0.74 4.66 19.53
C LEU A 119 2.17 5.11 19.93
N GLY A 120 2.66 6.19 19.35
CA GLY A 120 4.06 6.61 19.51
C GLY A 120 4.25 8.12 19.68
N GLY A 121 3.18 8.85 19.98
CA GLY A 121 3.25 10.30 20.19
C GLY A 121 3.68 11.07 18.96
N ARG A 122 4.05 12.32 19.17
CA ARG A 122 4.53 13.22 18.11
C ARG A 122 5.82 12.71 17.47
N GLU A 123 6.66 12.00 18.20
CA GLU A 123 7.91 11.44 17.68
C GLU A 123 7.64 10.44 16.54
N LEU A 124 6.64 9.55 16.69
CA LEU A 124 6.27 8.62 15.63
C LEU A 124 5.63 9.34 14.43
N VAL A 125 4.81 10.37 14.68
CA VAL A 125 4.23 11.19 13.61
C VAL A 125 5.34 11.87 12.80
N ASP A 126 6.32 12.46 13.45
CA ASP A 126 7.44 13.13 12.78
C ASP A 126 8.34 12.14 12.03
N LEU A 127 8.58 10.95 12.58
CA LEU A 127 9.27 9.87 11.90
C LEU A 127 8.53 9.47 10.62
N ILE A 128 7.23 9.20 10.70
CA ILE A 128 6.42 8.85 9.53
C ILE A 128 6.43 9.99 8.50
N ARG A 129 6.34 11.23 8.94
CA ARG A 129 6.35 12.40 8.07
C ARG A 129 7.64 12.55 7.28
N LEU A 130 8.80 12.34 7.93
CA LEU A 130 10.12 12.61 7.37
C LEU A 130 10.77 11.38 6.72
N ASP A 131 10.54 10.18 7.25
CA ASP A 131 11.24 8.96 6.83
C ASP A 131 10.37 8.01 5.98
N THR A 132 9.07 8.31 5.79
CA THR A 132 8.22 7.53 4.88
C THR A 132 7.86 8.31 3.62
N HIS A 133 7.70 7.58 2.53
CA HIS A 133 7.45 8.15 1.22
C HIS A 133 6.26 7.50 0.52
N THR A 134 5.38 8.33 -0.07
CA THR A 134 4.18 7.86 -0.78
C THR A 134 4.07 8.40 -2.20
N CYS A 135 4.93 9.33 -2.61
CA CYS A 135 4.88 9.98 -3.91
C CYS A 135 5.09 8.97 -5.05
N TYR A 136 4.19 8.94 -6.03
CA TYR A 136 4.30 8.05 -7.19
C TYR A 136 5.47 8.42 -8.13
N LEU A 137 5.88 9.70 -8.11
CA LEU A 137 7.01 10.17 -8.91
C LEU A 137 8.36 10.02 -8.21
N GLY A 138 8.38 9.54 -6.96
CA GLY A 138 9.62 9.35 -6.20
C GLY A 138 10.29 10.65 -5.76
N ASP A 139 9.56 11.76 -5.67
CA ASP A 139 10.11 13.06 -5.32
C ASP A 139 10.48 13.12 -3.83
N HIS A 140 11.78 13.20 -3.55
CA HIS A 140 12.39 13.36 -2.24
C HIS A 140 13.02 14.76 -2.02
N GLU A 141 12.88 15.67 -2.97
CA GLU A 141 13.48 17.00 -2.90
C GLU A 141 12.51 18.03 -2.31
N HIS A 142 11.23 17.92 -2.61
CA HIS A 142 10.22 18.86 -2.12
C HIS A 142 9.62 18.36 -0.81
N VAL A 143 9.78 19.18 0.25
CA VAL A 143 9.23 18.92 1.58
C VAL A 143 7.98 19.79 1.81
N HIS A 144 6.93 19.16 2.31
CA HIS A 144 5.67 19.78 2.71
C HIS A 144 5.42 19.55 4.21
N GLU A 145 4.38 20.15 4.76
CA GLU A 145 4.02 19.92 6.16
C GLU A 145 3.71 18.44 6.48
N TRP A 146 3.19 17.71 5.49
CA TRP A 146 2.88 16.29 5.57
C TRP A 146 4.05 15.36 5.16
N GLY A 147 5.23 15.89 4.82
CA GLY A 147 6.42 15.14 4.42
C GLY A 147 6.84 15.35 2.97
N TYR A 148 7.72 14.48 2.46
CA TYR A 148 8.28 14.59 1.11
C TYR A 148 7.32 14.13 0.01
N GLY A 149 7.34 14.82 -1.14
CA GLY A 149 6.63 14.44 -2.35
C GLY A 149 6.36 15.59 -3.31
N CYS A 150 5.96 15.29 -4.55
CA CYS A 150 5.71 16.27 -5.59
C CYS A 150 4.50 17.20 -5.34
N GLY A 151 3.63 16.88 -4.37
CA GLY A 151 2.42 17.64 -4.06
C GLY A 151 1.26 17.46 -5.05
N THR A 152 1.51 16.93 -6.25
CA THR A 152 0.53 16.92 -7.36
C THR A 152 -0.01 15.52 -7.68
N CYS A 153 0.73 14.45 -7.43
CA CYS A 153 0.23 13.11 -7.70
C CYS A 153 -0.90 12.71 -6.72
N PRO A 154 -1.75 11.75 -7.09
CA PRO A 154 -2.89 11.32 -6.26
C PRO A 154 -2.51 10.91 -4.84
N ALA A 155 -1.38 10.23 -4.67
CA ALA A 155 -0.90 9.81 -3.36
C ALA A 155 -0.48 11.00 -2.48
N CYS A 156 0.18 12.02 -3.06
CA CYS A 156 0.53 13.25 -2.35
C CYS A 156 -0.72 14.04 -1.95
N GLN A 157 -1.68 14.19 -2.86
CA GLN A 157 -2.94 14.88 -2.57
C GLN A 157 -3.73 14.20 -1.45
N LEU A 158 -3.80 12.86 -1.46
CA LEU A 158 -4.47 12.09 -0.42
C LEU A 158 -3.77 12.23 0.93
N ARG A 159 -2.43 12.20 0.94
CA ARG A 159 -1.62 12.39 2.15
C ARG A 159 -1.77 13.81 2.72
N ALA A 160 -1.72 14.84 1.86
CA ALA A 160 -1.91 16.24 2.24
C ALA A 160 -3.29 16.48 2.88
N LYS A 161 -4.36 16.02 2.21
CA LYS A 161 -5.72 16.13 2.73
C LYS A 161 -5.92 15.41 4.07
N GLY A 162 -5.28 14.26 4.25
CA GLY A 162 -5.30 13.53 5.51
C GLY A 162 -4.55 14.28 6.61
N TRP A 163 -3.46 14.94 6.28
CA TRP A 163 -2.68 15.77 7.20
C TRP A 163 -3.46 17.02 7.65
N GLU A 164 -4.06 17.76 6.72
CA GLU A 164 -4.91 18.91 7.04
C GLU A 164 -5.99 18.52 8.07
N ARG A 165 -6.77 17.48 7.78
CA ARG A 165 -7.82 16.99 8.69
C ARG A 165 -7.29 16.49 10.02
N TYR A 166 -6.07 15.99 10.06
CA TYR A 166 -5.41 15.62 11.32
C TYR A 166 -5.02 16.85 12.14
N CYS A 167 -4.58 17.95 11.51
CA CYS A 167 -4.20 19.19 12.19
C CYS A 167 -5.42 20.00 12.67
N ASP A 168 -6.54 19.95 11.95
CA ASP A 168 -7.77 20.72 12.23
C ASP A 168 -8.64 20.16 13.36
N ARG A 169 -8.20 19.18 14.11
CA ARG A 169 -8.95 18.54 15.22
C ARG A 169 -8.83 19.24 16.58
#